data_a152e9dceafb3e5217fd88ed4a4b457d
#
_entry.id   a152e9dceafb3e5217fd88ed4a4b457d
#
_cell.length_a   1.000
_cell.length_b   1.000
_cell.length_c   1.000
_cell.angle_alpha   90.00
_cell.angle_beta   90.00
_cell.angle_gamma   90.00
#
_symmetry.space_group_name_H-M   'P 1'
#
loop_
_entity.id
_entity.type
_entity.pdbx_description
1 polymer ?
#
loop_
_entity_poly.entity_id
_entity_poly.type
_entity_poly.pdbx_seq_one_letter_code
_entity_poly.pdbx_strand_id
1 'polypeptide(L)'
;MTEATTRTEDQLHIERVFGAPRELVFKAWLDAEQLSMWYGPTGFTAPRERIAVEPQLGGRWELVMIQGDARTEHQLRSRIVELVEPELLVIENEAMPDHGMGVTRTRVEFHDADGKTRLVLTDGPYEKRMGEMAGQGWAGAFDKLASVFNG
;
A
#
# COMPACT_ATOMS: atom_id res chain seq x y z
N MET A 1 6.54 17.58 5.54
CA MET A 1 6.78 16.15 5.38
C MET A 1 7.41 15.86 4.03
N THR A 2 8.37 14.98 4.01
CA THR A 2 9.15 14.71 2.81
C THR A 2 8.78 13.33 2.24
N GLU A 3 8.55 13.28 0.95
CA GLU A 3 8.38 12.02 0.24
C GLU A 3 9.44 11.94 -0.85
N ALA A 4 10.11 10.81 -0.93
CA ALA A 4 11.05 10.52 -1.99
C ALA A 4 10.57 9.29 -2.76
N THR A 5 10.41 9.44 -4.08
CA THR A 5 10.01 8.36 -4.96
C THR A 5 11.09 8.17 -5.99
N THR A 6 11.65 6.96 -6.05
CA THR A 6 12.65 6.62 -7.05
C THR A 6 12.26 5.33 -7.74
N ARG A 7 12.88 5.06 -8.87
CA ARG A 7 12.67 3.85 -9.60
C ARG A 7 14.01 3.30 -10.05
N THR A 8 14.32 2.08 -9.63
CA THR A 8 15.55 1.38 -10.00
C THR A 8 15.14 0.17 -10.82
N GLU A 9 15.54 0.12 -12.07
CA GLU A 9 15.16 -0.92 -13.02
C GLU A 9 13.63 -0.98 -13.10
N ASP A 10 13.03 -2.10 -12.62
CA ASP A 10 11.58 -2.31 -12.67
C ASP A 10 10.92 -2.19 -11.29
N GLN A 11 11.68 -1.77 -10.27
CA GLN A 11 11.15 -1.62 -8.92
C GLN A 11 10.86 -0.17 -8.59
N LEU A 12 9.70 0.06 -7.98
CA LEU A 12 9.32 1.35 -7.43
C LEU A 12 9.78 1.42 -5.98
N HIS A 13 10.34 2.55 -5.58
CA HIS A 13 10.83 2.77 -4.22
C HIS A 13 10.32 4.10 -3.70
N ILE A 14 9.58 4.07 -2.59
CA ILE A 14 9.02 5.27 -1.98
C ILE A 14 9.38 5.32 -0.51
N GLU A 15 9.81 6.48 -0.04
CA GLU A 15 10.10 6.74 1.36
C GLU A 15 9.29 7.93 1.83
N ARG A 16 8.68 7.80 3.01
CA ARG A 16 7.90 8.90 3.59
C ARG A 16 7.83 8.77 5.10
N VAL A 17 7.84 9.91 5.81
CA VAL A 17 7.70 9.94 7.26
C VAL A 17 6.26 10.27 7.62
N PHE A 18 5.69 9.45 8.51
CA PHE A 18 4.34 9.67 9.04
C PHE A 18 4.43 10.05 10.51
N GLY A 19 3.56 10.97 10.95
CA GLY A 19 3.59 11.53 12.30
C GLY A 19 2.92 10.66 13.35
N ALA A 20 3.24 9.36 13.38
CA ALA A 20 2.70 8.42 14.37
C ALA A 20 3.72 7.31 14.63
N PRO A 21 3.67 6.66 15.80
CA PRO A 21 4.55 5.51 16.08
C PRO A 21 4.31 4.38 15.10
N ARG A 22 5.37 3.60 14.83
CA ARG A 22 5.29 2.54 13.82
C ARG A 22 4.26 1.46 14.14
N GLU A 23 3.95 1.23 15.41
CA GLU A 23 2.88 0.29 15.78
C GLU A 23 1.53 0.70 15.19
N LEU A 24 1.26 1.99 15.17
CA LEU A 24 0.00 2.52 14.62
C LEU A 24 0.03 2.52 13.10
N VAL A 25 1.15 2.90 12.50
CA VAL A 25 1.29 2.93 11.04
C VAL A 25 1.23 1.50 10.49
N PHE A 26 1.88 0.56 11.16
CA PHE A 26 1.83 -0.86 10.80
C PHE A 26 0.41 -1.38 10.85
N LYS A 27 -0.33 -1.07 11.92
CA LYS A 27 -1.72 -1.52 12.07
C LYS A 27 -2.62 -0.98 10.95
N ALA A 28 -2.34 0.21 10.44
CA ALA A 28 -3.15 0.81 9.37
C ALA A 28 -3.14 -0.04 8.09
N TRP A 29 -2.14 -0.90 7.90
CA TRP A 29 -2.04 -1.79 6.75
C TRP A 29 -2.76 -3.12 6.96
N LEU A 30 -3.09 -3.48 8.20
CA LEU A 30 -3.64 -4.78 8.52
C LEU A 30 -5.05 -4.71 9.12
N ASP A 31 -5.57 -3.52 9.29
CA ASP A 31 -6.93 -3.30 9.83
C ASP A 31 -7.83 -2.84 8.69
N ALA A 32 -8.83 -3.64 8.38
CA ALA A 32 -9.74 -3.37 7.28
C ALA A 32 -10.45 -2.01 7.43
N GLU A 33 -10.82 -1.64 8.66
CA GLU A 33 -11.45 -0.35 8.93
C GLU A 33 -10.53 0.80 8.53
N GLN A 34 -9.26 0.72 8.92
CA GLN A 34 -8.30 1.76 8.59
C GLN A 34 -7.95 1.77 7.11
N LEU A 35 -7.79 0.60 6.49
CA LEU A 35 -7.53 0.51 5.05
C LEU A 35 -8.62 1.22 4.25
N SER A 36 -9.87 1.14 4.70
CA SER A 36 -10.98 1.81 4.01
C SER A 36 -10.85 3.32 4.01
N MET A 37 -10.05 3.88 4.91
CA MET A 37 -9.87 5.33 5.02
C MET A 37 -8.78 5.87 4.12
N TRP A 38 -7.81 5.06 3.71
CA TRP A 38 -6.65 5.61 3.01
C TRP A 38 -6.23 4.86 1.75
N TYR A 39 -6.58 3.58 1.61
CA TYR A 39 -6.04 2.80 0.51
C TYR A 39 -6.58 3.24 -0.84
N GLY A 40 -5.71 3.22 -1.85
CA GLY A 40 -6.03 3.58 -3.22
C GLY A 40 -5.61 4.99 -3.60
N PRO A 41 -5.37 5.22 -4.90
CA PRO A 41 -4.99 6.55 -5.40
C PRO A 41 -6.04 7.61 -5.09
N THR A 42 -5.66 8.86 -5.23
CA THR A 42 -6.60 9.98 -5.15
C THR A 42 -7.74 9.74 -6.16
N GLY A 43 -8.99 9.89 -5.69
CA GLY A 43 -10.16 9.64 -6.53
C GLY A 43 -10.67 8.20 -6.45
N PHE A 44 -9.98 7.33 -5.73
CA PHE A 44 -10.43 5.96 -5.49
C PHE A 44 -10.88 5.78 -4.05
N THR A 45 -11.79 4.84 -3.84
CA THR A 45 -12.21 4.44 -2.49
C THR A 45 -12.04 2.93 -2.35
N ALA A 46 -11.90 2.48 -1.10
CA ALA A 46 -11.82 1.06 -0.79
C ALA A 46 -12.91 0.75 0.25
N PRO A 47 -14.11 0.34 -0.17
CA PRO A 47 -15.22 0.11 0.75
C PRO A 47 -14.89 -0.94 1.81
N ARG A 48 -15.21 -0.64 3.06
CA ARG A 48 -14.90 -1.50 4.20
C ARG A 48 -15.41 -2.93 4.01
N GLU A 49 -16.62 -3.08 3.49
CA GLU A 49 -17.27 -4.38 3.31
C GLU A 49 -16.62 -5.22 2.19
N ARG A 50 -15.75 -4.61 1.41
CA ARG A 50 -15.04 -5.31 0.32
C ARG A 50 -13.58 -5.60 0.68
N ILE A 51 -13.19 -5.41 1.95
CA ILE A 51 -11.81 -5.63 2.40
C ILE A 51 -11.77 -6.88 3.27
N ALA A 52 -10.86 -7.80 2.94
CA ALA A 52 -10.64 -9.02 3.72
C ALA A 52 -9.15 -9.15 4.03
N VAL A 53 -8.80 -8.99 5.29
CA VAL A 53 -7.41 -9.13 5.75
C VAL A 53 -7.35 -10.15 6.87
N GLU A 54 -6.50 -11.15 6.69
CA GLU A 54 -6.15 -12.11 7.73
C GLU A 54 -4.72 -11.77 8.16
N PRO A 55 -4.53 -11.09 9.30
CA PRO A 55 -3.23 -10.52 9.65
C PRO A 55 -2.26 -11.56 10.22
N GLN A 56 -1.89 -12.50 9.37
CA GLN A 56 -0.99 -13.60 9.73
C GLN A 56 -0.24 -14.07 8.49
N LEU A 57 0.88 -14.73 8.70
CA LEU A 57 1.66 -15.28 7.60
C LEU A 57 0.81 -16.24 6.77
N GLY A 58 0.82 -16.07 5.46
CA GLY A 58 -0.02 -16.84 4.53
C GLY A 58 -1.45 -16.34 4.43
N GLY A 59 -1.83 -15.33 5.22
CA GLY A 59 -3.19 -14.78 5.23
C GLY A 59 -3.52 -13.98 4.00
N ARG A 60 -4.82 -13.82 3.77
CA ARG A 60 -5.32 -13.02 2.64
C ARG A 60 -5.16 -11.52 2.95
N TRP A 61 -4.86 -10.78 1.91
CA TRP A 61 -4.87 -9.33 1.96
C TRP A 61 -5.56 -8.89 0.65
N GLU A 62 -6.89 -8.74 0.71
CA GLU A 62 -7.72 -8.54 -0.49
C GLU A 62 -8.63 -7.36 -0.30
N LEU A 63 -8.80 -6.60 -1.37
CA LEU A 63 -9.75 -5.49 -1.37
C LEU A 63 -10.17 -5.13 -2.78
N VAL A 64 -11.19 -4.30 -2.86
CA VAL A 64 -11.66 -3.73 -4.13
C VAL A 64 -11.51 -2.23 -4.04
N MET A 65 -10.88 -1.63 -5.05
CA MET A 65 -10.84 -0.17 -5.19
C MET A 65 -11.89 0.25 -6.20
N ILE A 66 -12.62 1.30 -5.89
CA ILE A 66 -13.64 1.85 -6.80
C ILE A 66 -13.17 3.20 -7.27
N GLN A 67 -13.08 3.36 -8.59
CA GLN A 67 -12.59 4.57 -9.22
C GLN A 67 -13.74 5.55 -9.46
N GLY A 68 -13.73 6.64 -8.68
CA GLY A 68 -14.56 7.82 -8.91
C GLY A 68 -16.03 7.54 -9.19
N ASP A 69 -16.62 8.40 -9.98
CA ASP A 69 -18.04 8.31 -10.36
C ASP A 69 -18.31 7.22 -11.39
N ALA A 70 -17.27 6.77 -12.08
CA ALA A 70 -17.39 5.69 -13.07
C ALA A 70 -17.72 4.36 -12.43
N ARG A 71 -17.49 4.23 -11.12
CA ARG A 71 -17.74 3.03 -10.33
C ARG A 71 -17.01 1.80 -10.89
N THR A 72 -15.89 2.04 -11.55
CA THR A 72 -15.03 0.97 -12.04
C THR A 72 -14.36 0.28 -10.87
N GLU A 73 -14.51 -1.03 -10.80
CA GLU A 73 -13.94 -1.81 -9.71
C GLU A 73 -12.60 -2.41 -10.11
N HIS A 74 -11.63 -2.31 -9.21
CA HIS A 74 -10.31 -2.92 -9.38
C HIS A 74 -10.07 -3.85 -8.21
N GLN A 75 -10.11 -5.15 -8.47
CA GLN A 75 -9.91 -6.12 -7.39
C GLN A 75 -8.44 -6.42 -7.21
N LEU A 76 -7.98 -6.34 -5.95
CA LEU A 76 -6.64 -6.75 -5.55
C LEU A 76 -6.75 -8.02 -4.72
N ARG A 77 -5.97 -9.03 -5.09
CA ARG A 77 -5.85 -10.26 -4.33
C ARG A 77 -4.39 -10.49 -4.02
N SER A 78 -4.09 -10.52 -2.74
CA SER A 78 -2.72 -10.66 -2.27
C SER A 78 -2.65 -11.61 -1.10
N ARG A 79 -1.44 -12.09 -0.81
CA ARG A 79 -1.16 -12.90 0.37
C ARG A 79 0.00 -12.32 1.13
N ILE A 80 -0.05 -12.46 2.45
CA ILE A 80 1.03 -12.01 3.32
C ILE A 80 2.11 -13.08 3.28
N VAL A 81 3.28 -12.73 2.75
CA VAL A 81 4.40 -13.66 2.60
C VAL A 81 5.51 -13.43 3.61
N GLU A 82 5.58 -12.23 4.20
CA GLU A 82 6.45 -11.94 5.34
C GLU A 82 5.73 -11.00 6.28
N LEU A 83 5.88 -11.23 7.57
CA LEU A 83 5.21 -10.41 8.59
C LEU A 83 6.06 -10.40 9.86
N VAL A 84 6.59 -9.23 10.19
CA VAL A 84 7.34 -9.01 11.44
C VAL A 84 6.81 -7.73 12.07
N GLU A 85 5.92 -7.87 13.01
CA GLU A 85 5.28 -6.72 13.68
C GLU A 85 6.26 -6.04 14.63
N PRO A 86 6.41 -4.73 14.62
CA PRO A 86 5.79 -3.73 13.73
C PRO A 86 6.75 -3.25 12.64
N GLU A 87 7.63 -4.11 12.14
CA GLU A 87 8.80 -3.71 11.35
C GLU A 87 8.64 -3.96 9.85
N LEU A 88 7.94 -5.03 9.47
CA LEU A 88 7.95 -5.48 8.08
C LEU A 88 6.65 -6.15 7.68
N LEU A 89 6.15 -5.78 6.51
CA LEU A 89 5.04 -6.45 5.84
C LEU A 89 5.41 -6.63 4.38
N VAL A 90 5.30 -7.86 3.89
CA VAL A 90 5.45 -8.13 2.45
C VAL A 90 4.22 -8.87 1.99
N ILE A 91 3.56 -8.32 0.98
CA ILE A 91 2.44 -8.98 0.34
C ILE A 91 2.80 -9.32 -1.10
N GLU A 92 2.34 -10.48 -1.57
CA GLU A 92 2.50 -10.90 -2.94
C GLU A 92 1.16 -10.75 -3.65
N ASN A 93 1.15 -9.99 -4.72
CA ASN A 93 -0.06 -9.63 -5.45
C ASN A 93 -0.22 -10.56 -6.65
N GLU A 94 -1.44 -11.10 -6.83
CA GLU A 94 -1.74 -11.93 -7.99
C GLU A 94 -1.54 -11.16 -9.28
N ALA A 95 -1.20 -11.89 -10.32
CA ALA A 95 -1.11 -11.32 -11.67
C ALA A 95 -2.46 -10.72 -12.07
N MET A 96 -2.40 -9.61 -12.80
CA MET A 96 -3.58 -8.94 -13.36
C MET A 96 -3.41 -8.88 -14.88
N PRO A 97 -3.64 -10.00 -15.60
CA PRO A 97 -3.37 -10.07 -17.04
C PRO A 97 -4.18 -9.04 -17.85
N ASP A 98 -5.39 -8.71 -17.39
CA ASP A 98 -6.22 -7.71 -18.06
C ASP A 98 -5.61 -6.32 -18.02
N HIS A 99 -4.68 -6.09 -17.10
CA HIS A 99 -3.96 -4.83 -16.97
C HIS A 99 -2.50 -4.96 -17.43
N GLY A 100 -2.16 -6.11 -18.03
CA GLY A 100 -0.79 -6.35 -18.48
C GLY A 100 0.22 -6.54 -17.35
N MET A 101 -0.25 -6.97 -16.18
CA MET A 101 0.61 -7.11 -14.99
C MET A 101 0.79 -8.57 -14.59
N GLY A 102 2.05 -8.95 -14.35
CA GLY A 102 2.37 -10.24 -13.73
C GLY A 102 2.28 -10.15 -12.21
N VAL A 103 2.79 -11.19 -11.54
CA VAL A 103 2.87 -11.20 -10.07
C VAL A 103 3.83 -10.11 -9.61
N THR A 104 3.42 -9.36 -8.61
CA THR A 104 4.28 -8.32 -8.00
C THR A 104 4.36 -8.55 -6.50
N ARG A 105 5.36 -7.92 -5.86
CA ARG A 105 5.48 -7.91 -4.40
C ARG A 105 5.56 -6.49 -3.90
N THR A 106 4.83 -6.23 -2.85
CA THR A 106 4.86 -4.95 -2.15
C THR A 106 5.52 -5.20 -0.80
N ARG A 107 6.71 -4.61 -0.61
CA ARG A 107 7.47 -4.72 0.63
C ARG A 107 7.39 -3.39 1.36
N VAL A 108 6.97 -3.43 2.61
CA VAL A 108 6.81 -2.22 3.42
C VAL A 108 7.62 -2.38 4.70
N GLU A 109 8.59 -1.49 4.89
CA GLU A 109 9.40 -1.44 6.11
C GLU A 109 8.95 -0.24 6.94
N PHE A 110 8.86 -0.45 8.24
CA PHE A 110 8.42 0.57 9.20
C PHE A 110 9.57 0.83 10.17
N HIS A 111 10.25 1.94 10.00
CA HIS A 111 11.39 2.31 10.84
C HIS A 111 11.01 3.36 11.85
N ASP A 112 11.44 3.16 13.09
CA ASP A 112 11.24 4.17 14.12
C ASP A 112 12.10 5.40 13.82
N ALA A 113 11.50 6.57 13.84
CA ALA A 113 12.14 7.84 13.54
C ALA A 113 11.78 8.86 14.63
N ASP A 114 12.35 8.68 15.82
CA ASP A 114 12.11 9.54 17.00
C ASP A 114 10.61 9.62 17.33
N GLY A 115 9.95 8.47 17.42
CA GLY A 115 8.54 8.39 17.76
C GLY A 115 7.60 8.56 16.55
N LYS A 116 8.17 8.87 15.40
CA LYS A 116 7.46 8.89 14.11
C LYS A 116 7.84 7.64 13.33
N THR A 117 7.29 7.48 12.15
CA THR A 117 7.58 6.32 11.31
C THR A 117 8.16 6.75 9.96
N ARG A 118 9.34 6.24 9.65
CA ARG A 118 9.87 6.31 8.29
C ARG A 118 9.46 5.04 7.57
N LEU A 119 8.51 5.17 6.67
CA LEU A 119 8.00 4.05 5.90
C LEU A 119 8.78 3.96 4.59
N VAL A 120 9.26 2.77 4.27
CA VAL A 120 9.96 2.50 3.01
C VAL A 120 9.19 1.43 2.27
N LEU A 121 8.66 1.78 1.10
CA LEU A 121 7.91 0.85 0.27
C LEU A 121 8.72 0.52 -0.98
N THR A 122 8.83 -0.78 -1.27
CA THR A 122 9.41 -1.26 -2.53
C THR A 122 8.34 -2.11 -3.20
N ASP A 123 8.04 -1.83 -4.46
CA ASP A 123 6.90 -2.43 -5.15
C ASP A 123 7.28 -2.73 -6.60
N GLY A 124 6.89 -3.91 -7.06
CA GLY A 124 7.18 -4.33 -8.42
C GLY A 124 7.29 -5.84 -8.56
N PRO A 125 7.77 -6.32 -9.72
CA PRO A 125 8.31 -5.54 -10.84
C PRO A 125 7.21 -4.89 -11.70
N TYR A 126 7.52 -3.76 -12.29
CA TYR A 126 6.62 -3.05 -13.21
C TYR A 126 7.38 -2.63 -14.47
N GLU A 127 6.73 -2.65 -15.60
CA GLU A 127 7.26 -1.94 -16.76
C GLU A 127 7.23 -0.43 -16.45
N LYS A 128 7.99 0.36 -17.19
CA LYS A 128 8.19 1.78 -16.89
C LYS A 128 6.88 2.56 -16.71
N ARG A 129 5.96 2.41 -17.66
CA ARG A 129 4.68 3.15 -17.63
C ARG A 129 3.83 2.76 -16.42
N MET A 130 3.73 1.46 -16.16
CA MET A 130 2.95 0.97 -15.02
C MET A 130 3.58 1.39 -13.70
N GLY A 131 4.92 1.40 -13.63
CA GLY A 131 5.62 1.86 -12.44
C GLY A 131 5.40 3.33 -12.15
N GLU A 132 5.34 4.17 -13.18
CA GLU A 132 5.03 5.58 -13.01
C GLU A 132 3.61 5.78 -12.48
N MET A 133 2.65 5.04 -13.02
CA MET A 133 1.26 5.08 -12.56
C MET A 133 1.14 4.60 -11.12
N ALA A 134 1.82 3.51 -10.79
CA ALA A 134 1.82 2.98 -9.43
C ALA A 134 2.43 3.99 -8.44
N GLY A 135 3.50 4.68 -8.83
CA GLY A 135 4.11 5.70 -7.99
C GLY A 135 3.16 6.85 -7.69
N GLN A 136 2.43 7.32 -8.69
CA GLN A 136 1.42 8.36 -8.50
C GLN A 136 0.29 7.86 -7.60
N GLY A 137 -0.13 6.61 -7.78
CA GLY A 137 -1.16 6.00 -6.96
C GLY A 137 -0.76 5.92 -5.50
N TRP A 138 0.45 5.47 -5.23
CA TRP A 138 0.97 5.39 -3.86
C TRP A 138 1.11 6.77 -3.22
N ALA A 139 1.55 7.78 -3.98
CA ALA A 139 1.66 9.14 -3.46
C ALA A 139 0.29 9.65 -2.99
N GLY A 140 -0.75 9.45 -3.79
CA GLY A 140 -2.11 9.84 -3.41
C GLY A 140 -2.62 9.09 -2.19
N ALA A 141 -2.38 7.77 -2.13
CA ALA A 141 -2.77 6.94 -0.98
C ALA A 141 -2.06 7.40 0.29
N PHE A 142 -0.76 7.71 0.18
CA PHE A 142 0.01 8.15 1.35
C PHE A 142 -0.40 9.53 1.85
N ASP A 143 -0.89 10.41 0.97
CA ASP A 143 -1.48 11.67 1.41
C ASP A 143 -2.71 11.41 2.29
N LYS A 144 -3.54 10.44 1.92
CA LYS A 144 -4.69 10.05 2.72
C LYS A 144 -4.26 9.41 4.04
N LEU A 145 -3.25 8.55 4.00
CA LEU A 145 -2.73 7.90 5.20
C LEU A 145 -2.15 8.93 6.17
N ALA A 146 -1.43 9.92 5.66
CA ALA A 146 -0.91 11.01 6.50
C ALA A 146 -2.05 11.73 7.21
N SER A 147 -3.18 11.94 6.54
CA SER A 147 -4.34 12.60 7.13
C SER A 147 -4.94 11.78 8.28
N VAL A 148 -4.87 10.45 8.22
CA VAL A 148 -5.34 9.59 9.31
C VAL A 148 -4.58 9.91 10.61
N PHE A 149 -3.31 10.27 10.51
CA PHE A 149 -2.46 10.57 11.68
C PHE A 149 -2.26 12.08 11.90
N ASN A 150 -2.99 12.92 11.17
CA ASN A 150 -2.86 14.38 11.24
C ASN A 150 -1.44 14.86 10.91
N GLY A 151 -0.80 14.22 10.00
CA GLY A 151 0.54 14.60 9.63
C GLY A 151 1.18 13.65 8.68
#